data_e6ad0705369aef7ffb2ffbf81ccbef12
#
_entry.id   e6ad0705369aef7ffb2ffbf81ccbef12
#
_cell.length_a   1.000
_cell.length_b   1.000
_cell.length_c   1.000
_cell.angle_alpha   90.00
_cell.angle_beta   90.00
_cell.angle_gamma   90.00
#
_symmetry.space_group_name_H-M   'P 1'
#
loop_
_entity.id
_entity.type
_entity.pdbx_description
1 polymer ?
#
loop_
_entity_poly.entity_id
_entity_poly.type
_entity_poly.pdbx_seq_one_letter_code
_entity_poly.pdbx_strand_id
1 'polypeptide(L)'
;MVALGRVLALLRNTQGLKQSDVAKRAGTKRSSISQYERGERAPDSSILEQILSALGLRWAALDLGKWFLDRLEADSRITGDESPAGGTPPSLGPAAALTDRLHADLAVAHQTAAALGQMVAILDDRDDERLTFPSFPSIVLEGRRNDERSAAKRQWARIKAIPAKEQAKALRAVPADVQWALCEILCIDSQRLCGHDPISAAALAELALASANLASCDDAFRAKLQALAHAHIGNVWRARGDLQAAEDALTLAEALWETGKDAEHGLVEEGLIFLSKASLRRTQCRFDETAELLDRAERMAIGPTFLVQVQVSRAKLLDDRGYLEEAVAILERVSESVSPDEDPRILLMVWQNLTDNLSKLERFSEAAGLLPEVRRYWQATGSGALNLVRLSWTEARILAGLGSVEEGLEILARVRGEFSARSMAYDMALVSLELAVAYAAEGRDDQVKVIARHMAPIFQAQEVHREVLATLTLFRQAAERERVTTAFAQDVLTYLRKARHEPGLRFERRASEKQDSEQPAGTSDE
;
A
#
# COMPACT_ATOMS: atom_id res chain seq x y z
N MET A 1 -27.68 39.07 -3.95
CA MET A 1 -27.13 40.05 -2.97
C MET A 1 -27.06 39.43 -1.58
N VAL A 2 -28.13 38.89 -1.02
CA VAL A 2 -28.13 38.28 0.33
C VAL A 2 -27.12 37.16 0.46
N ALA A 3 -26.98 36.28 -0.55
CA ALA A 3 -26.02 35.19 -0.53
C ALA A 3 -24.56 35.69 -0.44
N LEU A 4 -24.16 36.68 -1.24
CA LEU A 4 -22.82 37.27 -1.19
C LEU A 4 -22.52 37.90 0.17
N GLY A 5 -23.49 38.60 0.76
CA GLY A 5 -23.33 39.20 2.07
C GLY A 5 -23.07 38.18 3.17
N ARG A 6 -23.81 37.06 3.16
CA ARG A 6 -23.61 35.95 4.09
C ARG A 6 -22.23 35.28 3.92
N VAL A 7 -21.76 35.11 2.67
CA VAL A 7 -20.42 34.62 2.38
C VAL A 7 -19.36 35.53 2.98
N LEU A 8 -19.44 36.83 2.77
CA LEU A 8 -18.48 37.79 3.33
C LEU A 8 -18.48 37.79 4.86
N ALA A 9 -19.65 37.69 5.50
CA ALA A 9 -19.75 37.55 6.95
C ALA A 9 -19.13 36.26 7.46
N LEU A 10 -19.36 35.14 6.76
CA LEU A 10 -18.77 33.85 7.07
C LEU A 10 -17.24 33.92 6.98
N LEU A 11 -16.70 34.37 5.86
CA LEU A 11 -15.25 34.46 5.62
C LEU A 11 -14.56 35.36 6.64
N ARG A 12 -15.18 36.51 7.00
CA ARG A 12 -14.66 37.38 8.05
C ARG A 12 -14.65 36.70 9.42
N ASN A 13 -15.72 36.00 9.77
CA ASN A 13 -15.84 35.33 11.08
C ASN A 13 -14.82 34.16 11.20
N THR A 14 -14.58 33.42 10.12
CA THR A 14 -13.57 32.34 10.10
C THR A 14 -12.15 32.87 10.33
N GLN A 15 -11.88 34.11 9.91
CA GLN A 15 -10.61 34.80 10.17
C GLN A 15 -10.55 35.49 11.54
N GLY A 16 -11.60 35.37 12.37
CA GLY A 16 -11.64 36.00 13.70
C GLY A 16 -11.66 37.53 13.67
N LEU A 17 -11.93 38.15 12.52
CA LEU A 17 -11.87 39.61 12.32
C LEU A 17 -13.20 40.30 12.64
N LYS A 18 -13.13 41.52 13.20
CA LYS A 18 -14.30 42.38 13.37
C LYS A 18 -14.57 43.18 12.07
N GLN A 19 -15.82 43.58 11.84
CA GLN A 19 -16.18 44.45 10.70
C GLN A 19 -15.32 45.72 10.62
N SER A 20 -14.92 46.29 11.78
CA SER A 20 -14.03 47.45 11.87
C SER A 20 -12.64 47.17 11.31
N ASP A 21 -12.11 45.94 11.53
CA ASP A 21 -10.77 45.58 11.13
C ASP A 21 -10.69 45.37 9.61
N VAL A 22 -11.72 44.71 9.05
CA VAL A 22 -11.87 44.57 7.60
C VAL A 22 -12.04 45.91 6.93
N ALA A 23 -12.90 46.78 7.49
CA ALA A 23 -13.13 48.13 6.96
C ALA A 23 -11.83 48.97 6.92
N LYS A 24 -11.02 48.89 7.99
CA LYS A 24 -9.74 49.59 8.08
C LYS A 24 -8.74 49.09 7.05
N ARG A 25 -8.64 47.75 6.87
CA ARG A 25 -7.72 47.14 5.91
C ARG A 25 -8.15 47.34 4.46
N ALA A 26 -9.45 47.29 4.20
CA ALA A 26 -10.05 47.50 2.87
C ALA A 26 -10.23 48.96 2.50
N GLY A 27 -9.78 49.91 3.31
CA GLY A 27 -9.93 51.36 3.02
C GLY A 27 -11.37 51.85 2.92
N THR A 28 -12.33 51.16 3.59
CA THR A 28 -13.78 51.51 3.51
C THR A 28 -14.36 51.80 4.90
N LYS A 29 -15.65 52.17 4.96
CA LYS A 29 -16.33 52.42 6.22
C LYS A 29 -16.92 51.15 6.83
N ARG A 30 -16.90 51.00 8.17
CA ARG A 30 -17.56 49.91 8.87
C ARG A 30 -19.02 49.73 8.49
N SER A 31 -19.76 50.86 8.32
CA SER A 31 -21.17 50.85 7.88
C SER A 31 -21.32 50.18 6.51
N SER A 32 -20.39 50.39 5.58
CA SER A 32 -20.41 49.76 4.26
C SER A 32 -20.20 48.26 4.36
N ILE A 33 -19.23 47.78 5.16
CA ILE A 33 -19.05 46.35 5.41
C ILE A 33 -20.32 45.74 6.00
N SER A 34 -20.94 46.40 6.98
CA SER A 34 -22.18 45.91 7.59
C SER A 34 -23.35 45.85 6.57
N GLN A 35 -23.47 46.81 5.66
CA GLN A 35 -24.49 46.83 4.60
C GLN A 35 -24.22 45.69 3.57
N TYR A 36 -22.97 45.46 3.23
CA TYR A 36 -22.59 44.37 2.33
C TYR A 36 -22.89 42.99 2.95
N GLU A 37 -22.54 42.77 4.20
CA GLU A 37 -22.82 41.52 4.91
C GLU A 37 -24.32 41.25 5.11
N ARG A 38 -25.15 42.29 5.29
CA ARG A 38 -26.61 42.14 5.36
C ARG A 38 -27.29 42.02 3.98
N GLY A 39 -26.50 42.17 2.90
CA GLY A 39 -27.03 42.12 1.53
C GLY A 39 -27.91 43.33 1.15
N GLU A 40 -27.83 44.41 1.92
CA GLU A 40 -28.56 45.68 1.66
C GLU A 40 -27.95 46.43 0.47
N ARG A 41 -26.65 46.24 0.24
CA ARG A 41 -25.88 46.80 -0.87
C ARG A 41 -24.88 45.80 -1.39
N ALA A 42 -24.63 45.74 -2.70
CA ALA A 42 -23.55 44.95 -3.28
C ALA A 42 -22.27 45.80 -3.37
N PRO A 43 -21.10 45.30 -2.97
CA PRO A 43 -19.83 45.93 -3.31
C PRO A 43 -19.59 45.80 -4.81
N ASP A 44 -18.96 46.79 -5.42
CA ASP A 44 -18.42 46.66 -6.77
C ASP A 44 -17.17 45.71 -6.75
N SER A 45 -16.71 45.34 -7.94
CA SER A 45 -15.60 44.39 -8.06
C SER A 45 -14.30 44.85 -7.39
N SER A 46 -14.03 46.18 -7.45
CA SER A 46 -12.82 46.77 -6.84
C SER A 46 -12.89 46.74 -5.31
N ILE A 47 -14.04 47.13 -4.75
CA ILE A 47 -14.27 47.08 -3.29
C ILE A 47 -14.28 45.63 -2.80
N LEU A 48 -14.85 44.69 -3.58
CA LEU A 48 -14.86 43.26 -3.24
C LEU A 48 -13.45 42.69 -3.19
N GLU A 49 -12.62 43.05 -4.15
CA GLU A 49 -11.21 42.64 -4.18
C GLU A 49 -10.41 43.20 -2.98
N GLN A 50 -10.67 44.46 -2.61
CA GLN A 50 -10.09 45.08 -1.41
C GLN A 50 -10.54 44.38 -0.12
N ILE A 51 -11.82 43.98 -0.04
CA ILE A 51 -12.32 43.19 1.11
C ILE A 51 -11.67 41.81 1.17
N LEU A 52 -11.57 41.12 0.05
CA LEU A 52 -10.91 39.80 0.00
C LEU A 52 -9.43 39.92 0.38
N SER A 53 -8.72 40.91 -0.16
CA SER A 53 -7.33 41.18 0.20
C SER A 53 -7.20 41.53 1.69
N ALA A 54 -8.12 42.29 2.26
CA ALA A 54 -8.15 42.62 3.69
C ALA A 54 -8.38 41.40 4.58
N LEU A 55 -9.04 40.36 4.06
CA LEU A 55 -9.25 39.06 4.70
C LEU A 55 -8.09 38.10 4.45
N GLY A 56 -7.09 38.45 3.61
CA GLY A 56 -6.05 37.54 3.17
C GLY A 56 -6.56 36.45 2.21
N LEU A 57 -7.64 36.72 1.47
CA LEU A 57 -8.34 35.72 0.65
C LEU A 57 -8.37 36.16 -0.82
N ARG A 58 -8.49 35.20 -1.73
CA ARG A 58 -8.68 35.39 -3.18
C ARG A 58 -10.14 35.14 -3.60
N TRP A 59 -10.49 35.44 -4.84
CA TRP A 59 -11.84 35.24 -5.40
C TRP A 59 -12.40 33.85 -5.20
N ALA A 60 -11.55 32.80 -5.27
CA ALA A 60 -11.94 31.41 -5.04
C ALA A 60 -12.58 31.15 -3.67
N ALA A 61 -12.24 31.95 -2.65
CA ALA A 61 -12.84 31.85 -1.33
C ALA A 61 -14.33 32.25 -1.29
N LEU A 62 -14.78 33.08 -2.21
CA LEU A 62 -16.21 33.44 -2.33
C LEU A 62 -17.05 32.26 -2.83
N ASP A 63 -16.54 31.51 -3.80
CA ASP A 63 -17.23 30.35 -4.36
C ASP A 63 -17.34 29.24 -3.32
N LEU A 64 -16.29 29.02 -2.55
CA LEU A 64 -16.28 28.04 -1.46
C LEU A 64 -17.21 28.42 -0.31
N GLY A 65 -17.23 29.70 0.07
CA GLY A 65 -18.14 30.22 1.09
C GLY A 65 -19.60 30.14 0.65
N LYS A 66 -19.89 30.37 -0.63
CA LYS A 66 -21.21 30.22 -1.21
C LYS A 66 -21.68 28.76 -1.15
N TRP A 67 -20.84 27.82 -1.58
CA TRP A 67 -21.11 26.38 -1.51
C TRP A 67 -21.48 25.94 -0.09
N PHE A 68 -20.72 26.36 0.92
CA PHE A 68 -20.95 26.02 2.31
C PHE A 68 -22.32 26.52 2.81
N LEU A 69 -22.72 27.73 2.45
CA LEU A 69 -24.02 28.28 2.82
C LEU A 69 -25.17 27.58 2.11
N ASP A 70 -25.02 27.29 0.81
CA ASP A 70 -26.04 26.57 0.03
C ASP A 70 -26.30 25.18 0.61
N ARG A 71 -25.26 24.52 1.13
CA ARG A 71 -25.36 23.21 1.79
C ARG A 71 -26.07 23.32 3.15
N LEU A 72 -25.73 24.30 3.98
CA LEU A 72 -26.41 24.53 5.26
C LEU A 72 -27.89 24.80 5.06
N GLU A 73 -28.25 25.54 4.00
CA GLU A 73 -29.66 25.82 3.67
C GLU A 73 -30.40 24.60 3.12
N ALA A 74 -29.74 23.72 2.39
CA ALA A 74 -30.30 22.45 1.91
C ALA A 74 -30.60 21.50 3.08
N ASP A 75 -29.68 21.37 4.01
CA ASP A 75 -29.84 20.52 5.19
C ASP A 75 -30.93 21.05 6.14
N SER A 76 -31.09 22.38 6.24
CA SER A 76 -32.15 22.98 7.06
C SER A 76 -33.56 22.82 6.46
N ARG A 77 -33.70 22.66 5.14
CA ARG A 77 -34.98 22.42 4.46
C ARG A 77 -35.47 20.95 4.63
N ILE A 78 -34.57 20.02 4.81
CA ILE A 78 -34.91 18.59 5.06
C ILE A 78 -35.48 18.40 6.46
N THR A 79 -35.24 19.33 7.40
CA THR A 79 -35.68 19.23 8.80
C THR A 79 -36.93 20.09 9.11
N GLY A 80 -37.52 20.74 8.11
CA GLY A 80 -38.50 21.83 8.32
C GLY A 80 -39.96 21.52 7.98
N ASP A 81 -40.35 20.31 7.64
CA ASP A 81 -41.78 20.06 7.37
C ASP A 81 -42.17 18.63 7.83
N GLU A 82 -42.68 18.56 9.07
CA GLU A 82 -43.72 17.64 9.56
C GLU A 82 -43.93 17.88 11.07
N SER A 83 -44.79 18.80 11.41
CA SER A 83 -45.45 18.80 12.74
C SER A 83 -46.73 17.99 12.65
N PRO A 84 -46.85 16.82 13.30
CA PRO A 84 -48.13 16.22 13.55
C PRO A 84 -48.78 16.89 14.80
N ALA A 85 -49.96 17.43 14.59
CA ALA A 85 -50.81 17.92 15.66
C ALA A 85 -51.29 16.74 16.56
N GLY A 86 -51.07 16.87 17.87
CA GLY A 86 -51.81 16.18 18.90
C GLY A 86 -51.27 14.84 19.34
N GLY A 87 -50.60 14.80 20.51
CA GLY A 87 -50.31 13.55 21.23
C GLY A 87 -49.24 13.72 22.32
N THR A 88 -49.57 13.45 23.53
CA THR A 88 -48.82 13.21 24.80
C THR A 88 -47.27 13.37 24.78
N PRO A 89 -46.65 13.94 25.81
CA PRO A 89 -45.22 14.24 25.84
C PRO A 89 -44.38 12.94 25.86
N PRO A 90 -43.41 12.79 24.95
CA PRO A 90 -42.49 11.66 24.96
C PRO A 90 -41.33 11.89 25.92
N SER A 91 -40.94 10.78 26.55
CA SER A 91 -39.74 10.57 27.33
C SER A 91 -38.45 11.06 26.65
N LEU A 92 -37.48 11.42 27.47
CA LEU A 92 -36.13 11.94 27.27
C LEU A 92 -35.24 11.41 26.07
N GLY A 93 -35.84 11.06 24.93
CA GLY A 93 -35.12 10.56 23.74
C GLY A 93 -34.58 11.57 22.73
N PRO A 94 -35.15 12.80 22.56
CA PRO A 94 -34.72 13.70 21.47
C PRO A 94 -33.46 14.52 21.76
N ALA A 95 -33.10 14.75 23.02
CA ALA A 95 -31.96 15.61 23.38
C ALA A 95 -30.61 14.94 23.08
N ALA A 96 -30.47 13.62 23.21
CA ALA A 96 -29.24 12.90 22.89
C ALA A 96 -28.99 12.87 21.36
N ALA A 97 -30.05 12.65 20.58
CA ALA A 97 -29.95 12.66 19.11
C ALA A 97 -29.62 14.05 18.54
N LEU A 98 -30.11 15.13 19.22
CA LEU A 98 -29.77 16.50 18.85
C LEU A 98 -28.31 16.85 19.19
N THR A 99 -27.80 16.34 20.31
CA THR A 99 -26.43 16.54 20.76
C THR A 99 -25.43 15.80 19.87
N ASP A 100 -25.74 14.56 19.48
CA ASP A 100 -24.91 13.77 18.55
C ASP A 100 -24.91 14.41 17.15
N ARG A 101 -26.01 14.97 16.71
CA ARG A 101 -26.12 15.69 15.44
C ARG A 101 -25.33 17.02 15.46
N LEU A 102 -25.42 17.80 16.54
CA LEU A 102 -24.62 19.00 16.76
C LEU A 102 -23.11 18.69 16.83
N HIS A 103 -22.71 17.59 17.42
CA HIS A 103 -21.30 17.16 17.43
C HIS A 103 -20.82 16.71 16.05
N ALA A 104 -21.67 16.04 15.26
CA ALA A 104 -21.34 15.67 13.88
C ALA A 104 -21.20 16.93 12.99
N ASP A 105 -22.12 17.89 13.12
CA ASP A 105 -22.09 19.16 12.38
C ASP A 105 -20.89 20.02 12.78
N LEU A 106 -20.50 20.05 14.07
CA LEU A 106 -19.29 20.71 14.57
C LEU A 106 -18.01 20.01 14.06
N ALA A 107 -17.99 18.68 13.97
CA ALA A 107 -16.86 17.94 13.45
C ALA A 107 -16.67 18.20 11.94
N VAL A 108 -17.76 18.26 11.18
CA VAL A 108 -17.74 18.64 9.75
C VAL A 108 -17.28 20.08 9.59
N ALA A 109 -17.78 21.01 10.42
CA ALA A 109 -17.36 22.40 10.40
C ALA A 109 -15.86 22.57 10.77
N HIS A 110 -15.35 21.78 11.73
CA HIS A 110 -13.92 21.77 12.12
C HIS A 110 -13.04 21.20 11.01
N GLN A 111 -13.45 20.09 10.38
CA GLN A 111 -12.72 19.51 9.25
C GLN A 111 -12.69 20.44 8.03
N THR A 112 -13.81 21.12 7.76
CA THR A 112 -13.89 22.09 6.67
C THR A 112 -13.05 23.34 6.97
N ALA A 113 -13.02 23.80 8.22
CA ALA A 113 -12.16 24.90 8.64
C ALA A 113 -10.67 24.54 8.60
N ALA A 114 -10.31 23.30 8.97
CA ALA A 114 -8.93 22.80 8.87
C ALA A 114 -8.49 22.65 7.42
N ALA A 115 -9.36 22.14 6.53
CA ALA A 115 -9.10 22.04 5.09
C ALA A 115 -8.94 23.43 4.44
N LEU A 116 -9.77 24.40 4.84
CA LEU A 116 -9.65 25.81 4.43
C LEU A 116 -8.34 26.42 4.94
N GLY A 117 -7.93 26.14 6.17
CA GLY A 117 -6.66 26.59 6.74
C GLY A 117 -5.45 26.02 6.00
N GLN A 118 -5.49 24.74 5.65
CA GLN A 118 -4.45 24.09 4.84
C GLN A 118 -4.40 24.64 3.40
N MET A 119 -5.54 24.88 2.76
CA MET A 119 -5.59 25.52 1.44
C MET A 119 -5.04 26.94 1.46
N VAL A 120 -5.32 27.73 2.50
CA VAL A 120 -4.76 29.08 2.67
C VAL A 120 -3.25 29.02 2.86
N ALA A 121 -2.73 28.07 3.65
CA ALA A 121 -1.29 27.89 3.86
C ALA A 121 -0.56 27.45 2.56
N ILE A 122 -1.20 26.62 1.74
CA ILE A 122 -0.65 26.19 0.42
C ILE A 122 -0.65 27.35 -0.58
N LEU A 123 -1.62 28.27 -0.48
CA LEU A 123 -1.74 29.43 -1.36
C LEU A 123 -0.75 30.57 -1.00
N ASP A 124 -0.30 30.61 0.27
CA ASP A 124 0.64 31.63 0.76
C ASP A 124 2.10 31.30 0.41
N ASP A 125 2.42 30.02 0.10
CA ASP A 125 3.79 29.52 -0.12
C ASP A 125 4.20 29.35 -1.61
N ARG A 126 3.35 29.74 -2.59
CA ARG A 126 3.67 29.54 -4.03
C ARG A 126 3.28 30.71 -4.92
N ASP A 127 4.29 31.30 -5.51
CA ASP A 127 4.23 32.27 -6.63
C ASP A 127 3.92 31.61 -8.00
N ASP A 128 3.28 30.43 -8.07
CA ASP A 128 3.08 29.69 -9.30
C ASP A 128 1.68 29.87 -9.89
N GLU A 129 1.61 30.53 -11.05
CA GLU A 129 0.38 30.92 -11.78
C GLU A 129 -0.43 29.76 -12.38
N ARG A 130 -0.19 28.49 -12.02
CA ARG A 130 -0.81 27.30 -12.64
C ARG A 130 -1.55 26.38 -11.68
N LEU A 131 -2.19 26.89 -10.66
CA LEU A 131 -3.11 26.08 -9.86
C LEU A 131 -4.47 25.98 -10.56
N THR A 132 -4.69 24.89 -11.28
CA THR A 132 -6.04 24.47 -11.68
C THR A 132 -6.78 23.99 -10.45
N PHE A 133 -7.64 24.81 -9.88
CA PHE A 133 -8.54 24.39 -8.81
C PHE A 133 -9.53 23.36 -9.36
N PRO A 134 -9.84 22.28 -8.59
CA PRO A 134 -10.93 21.41 -8.95
C PRO A 134 -12.22 22.25 -9.09
N SER A 135 -12.97 22.03 -10.15
CA SER A 135 -14.21 22.75 -10.40
C SER A 135 -15.22 22.49 -9.27
N PHE A 136 -16.11 23.45 -9.01
CA PHE A 136 -17.17 23.30 -8.00
C PHE A 136 -17.93 21.96 -8.06
N PRO A 137 -18.27 21.40 -9.24
CA PRO A 137 -18.82 20.06 -9.34
C PRO A 137 -17.94 18.98 -8.75
N SER A 138 -16.61 19.10 -8.84
CA SER A 138 -15.66 18.11 -8.32
C SER A 138 -15.67 18.05 -6.79
N ILE A 139 -15.79 19.18 -6.11
CA ILE A 139 -15.81 19.25 -4.62
C ILE A 139 -17.11 18.65 -4.06
N VAL A 140 -18.25 18.94 -4.70
CA VAL A 140 -19.56 18.36 -4.31
C VAL A 140 -19.57 16.84 -4.55
N LEU A 141 -19.01 16.42 -5.67
CA LEU A 141 -18.90 15.02 -6.03
C LEU A 141 -18.00 14.26 -5.03
N GLU A 142 -16.92 14.87 -4.59
CA GLU A 142 -16.00 14.30 -3.60
C GLU A 142 -16.64 14.19 -2.20
N GLY A 143 -17.42 15.18 -1.78
CA GLY A 143 -18.21 15.12 -0.54
C GLY A 143 -19.19 13.95 -0.56
N ARG A 144 -19.99 13.80 -1.63
CA ARG A 144 -20.91 12.69 -1.81
C ARG A 144 -20.19 11.33 -1.80
N ARG A 145 -19.04 11.25 -2.47
CA ARG A 145 -18.21 10.02 -2.49
C ARG A 145 -17.71 9.62 -1.10
N ASN A 146 -17.35 10.58 -0.26
CA ASN A 146 -16.92 10.32 1.11
C ASN A 146 -18.07 9.79 1.99
N ASP A 147 -19.30 10.28 1.78
CA ASP A 147 -20.50 9.74 2.43
C ASP A 147 -20.79 8.30 1.98
N GLU A 148 -20.69 8.02 0.68
CA GLU A 148 -20.84 6.69 0.11
C GLU A 148 -19.76 5.71 0.60
N ARG A 149 -18.49 6.13 0.68
CA ARG A 149 -17.39 5.35 1.30
C ARG A 149 -17.65 5.05 2.78
N SER A 150 -18.18 6.03 3.52
CA SER A 150 -18.54 5.86 4.93
C SER A 150 -19.71 4.87 5.09
N ALA A 151 -20.70 4.94 4.21
CA ALA A 151 -21.79 3.97 4.16
C ALA A 151 -21.28 2.57 3.80
N ALA A 152 -20.41 2.45 2.81
CA ALA A 152 -19.79 1.19 2.41
C ALA A 152 -18.99 0.54 3.56
N LYS A 153 -18.22 1.33 4.33
CA LYS A 153 -17.51 0.84 5.54
C LYS A 153 -18.49 0.23 6.55
N ARG A 154 -19.62 0.90 6.82
CA ARG A 154 -20.65 0.36 7.75
C ARG A 154 -21.29 -0.91 7.20
N GLN A 155 -21.61 -0.97 5.90
CA GLN A 155 -22.17 -2.16 5.29
C GLN A 155 -21.18 -3.33 5.30
N TRP A 156 -19.92 -3.07 4.96
CA TRP A 156 -18.88 -4.10 4.98
C TRP A 156 -18.65 -4.67 6.38
N ALA A 157 -18.64 -3.83 7.42
CA ALA A 157 -18.52 -4.30 8.80
C ALA A 157 -19.63 -5.29 9.18
N ARG A 158 -20.86 -5.09 8.69
CA ARG A 158 -21.99 -6.01 8.90
C ARG A 158 -21.83 -7.30 8.09
N ILE A 159 -21.46 -7.19 6.81
CA ILE A 159 -21.31 -8.34 5.91
C ILE A 159 -20.13 -9.21 6.34
N LYS A 160 -19.04 -8.62 6.80
CA LYS A 160 -17.85 -9.34 7.28
C LYS A 160 -18.15 -10.21 8.52
N ALA A 161 -19.15 -9.84 9.32
CA ALA A 161 -19.53 -10.56 10.52
C ALA A 161 -20.37 -11.83 10.25
N ILE A 162 -20.90 -12.03 9.05
CA ILE A 162 -21.70 -13.21 8.69
C ILE A 162 -20.86 -14.29 7.99
N PRO A 163 -21.32 -15.56 7.97
CA PRO A 163 -20.60 -16.65 7.31
C PRO A 163 -20.32 -16.36 5.84
N ALA A 164 -19.12 -16.72 5.34
CA ALA A 164 -18.66 -16.42 3.98
C ALA A 164 -19.67 -16.83 2.88
N LYS A 165 -20.33 -17.99 3.04
CA LYS A 165 -21.37 -18.50 2.11
C LYS A 165 -22.59 -17.58 1.96
N GLU A 166 -22.83 -16.69 2.93
CA GLU A 166 -23.98 -15.77 2.95
C GLU A 166 -23.59 -14.35 2.51
N GLN A 167 -22.29 -14.03 2.49
CA GLN A 167 -21.79 -12.69 2.18
C GLN A 167 -22.19 -12.22 0.78
N ALA A 168 -22.12 -13.08 -0.23
CA ALA A 168 -22.55 -12.75 -1.59
C ALA A 168 -24.05 -12.40 -1.70
N LYS A 169 -24.89 -13.04 -0.87
CA LYS A 169 -26.32 -12.72 -0.79
C LYS A 169 -26.55 -11.38 -0.09
N ALA A 170 -25.84 -11.14 1.02
CA ALA A 170 -25.93 -9.89 1.77
C ALA A 170 -25.42 -8.69 0.97
N LEU A 171 -24.39 -8.88 0.14
CA LEU A 171 -23.84 -7.86 -0.76
C LEU A 171 -24.90 -7.34 -1.75
N ARG A 172 -25.77 -8.22 -2.27
CA ARG A 172 -26.86 -7.81 -3.19
C ARG A 172 -27.93 -6.93 -2.53
N ALA A 173 -28.00 -6.92 -1.20
CA ALA A 173 -28.95 -6.08 -0.45
C ALA A 173 -28.38 -4.68 -0.15
N VAL A 174 -27.11 -4.43 -0.44
CA VAL A 174 -26.49 -3.11 -0.29
C VAL A 174 -27.01 -2.17 -1.39
N PRO A 175 -27.34 -0.89 -1.06
CA PRO A 175 -27.79 0.08 -2.06
C PRO A 175 -26.79 0.21 -3.24
N ALA A 176 -27.33 0.32 -4.45
CA ALA A 176 -26.56 0.27 -5.67
C ALA A 176 -25.59 1.47 -5.85
N ASP A 177 -25.90 2.61 -5.26
CA ASP A 177 -25.05 3.82 -5.19
C ASP A 177 -23.85 3.67 -4.25
N VAL A 178 -23.89 2.72 -3.31
CA VAL A 178 -22.80 2.41 -2.36
C VAL A 178 -21.90 1.30 -2.88
N GLN A 179 -22.34 0.52 -3.87
CA GLN A 179 -21.63 -0.68 -4.35
C GLN A 179 -20.23 -0.37 -4.90
N TRP A 180 -20.02 0.76 -5.57
CA TRP A 180 -18.72 1.14 -6.09
C TRP A 180 -17.68 1.33 -4.96
N ALA A 181 -18.07 2.00 -3.86
CA ALA A 181 -17.21 2.19 -2.70
C ALA A 181 -16.99 0.89 -1.93
N LEU A 182 -17.97 -0.01 -1.96
CA LEU A 182 -17.82 -1.35 -1.40
C LEU A 182 -16.83 -2.19 -2.21
N CYS A 183 -16.83 -2.09 -3.55
CA CYS A 183 -15.83 -2.70 -4.41
C CYS A 183 -14.42 -2.24 -4.03
N GLU A 184 -14.21 -0.93 -3.85
CA GLU A 184 -12.93 -0.35 -3.41
C GLU A 184 -12.44 -0.96 -2.09
N ILE A 185 -13.31 -1.03 -1.07
CA ILE A 185 -12.99 -1.60 0.25
C ILE A 185 -12.64 -3.09 0.15
N LEU A 186 -13.40 -3.86 -0.62
CA LEU A 186 -13.17 -5.29 -0.82
C LEU A 186 -11.83 -5.56 -1.51
N CYS A 187 -11.47 -4.74 -2.50
CA CYS A 187 -10.17 -4.77 -3.17
C CYS A 187 -9.02 -4.52 -2.17
N ILE A 188 -9.15 -3.48 -1.34
CA ILE A 188 -8.16 -3.17 -0.30
C ILE A 188 -8.03 -4.31 0.70
N ASP A 189 -9.13 -4.89 1.18
CA ASP A 189 -9.10 -6.01 2.13
C ASP A 189 -8.54 -7.29 1.46
N SER A 190 -8.83 -7.54 0.18
CA SER A 190 -8.20 -8.62 -0.61
C SER A 190 -6.68 -8.44 -0.68
N GLN A 191 -6.20 -7.24 -1.01
CA GLN A 191 -4.77 -6.95 -1.04
C GLN A 191 -4.09 -7.20 0.31
N ARG A 192 -4.77 -6.82 1.40
CA ARG A 192 -4.29 -7.02 2.77
C ARG A 192 -4.09 -8.50 3.12
N LEU A 193 -4.97 -9.37 2.65
CA LEU A 193 -4.91 -10.80 2.92
C LEU A 193 -4.00 -11.57 1.94
N CYS A 194 -3.74 -11.03 0.75
CA CYS A 194 -3.10 -11.72 -0.36
C CYS A 194 -1.77 -12.41 0.02
N GLY A 195 -0.99 -11.81 0.92
CA GLY A 195 0.32 -12.33 1.33
C GLY A 195 0.29 -13.44 2.38
N HIS A 196 -0.83 -13.67 3.07
CA HIS A 196 -0.89 -14.63 4.18
C HIS A 196 -2.12 -15.55 4.17
N ASP A 197 -3.21 -15.13 3.53
CA ASP A 197 -4.40 -15.94 3.29
C ASP A 197 -4.94 -15.70 1.86
N PRO A 198 -4.28 -16.28 0.85
CA PRO A 198 -4.70 -16.10 -0.53
C PRO A 198 -6.09 -16.66 -0.85
N ILE A 199 -6.59 -17.60 -0.03
CA ILE A 199 -7.94 -18.17 -0.23
C ILE A 199 -8.99 -17.13 0.13
N SER A 200 -8.91 -16.55 1.31
CA SER A 200 -9.82 -15.47 1.71
C SER A 200 -9.64 -14.22 0.83
N ALA A 201 -8.41 -13.93 0.41
CA ALA A 201 -8.15 -12.84 -0.54
C ALA A 201 -8.88 -13.04 -1.87
N ALA A 202 -8.90 -14.27 -2.41
CA ALA A 202 -9.64 -14.61 -3.62
C ALA A 202 -11.14 -14.35 -3.46
N ALA A 203 -11.72 -14.85 -2.37
CA ALA A 203 -13.14 -14.64 -2.09
C ALA A 203 -13.52 -13.15 -2.01
N LEU A 204 -12.66 -12.32 -1.40
CA LEU A 204 -12.87 -10.86 -1.35
C LEU A 204 -12.75 -10.20 -2.72
N ALA A 205 -11.80 -10.61 -3.55
CA ALA A 205 -11.65 -10.08 -4.91
C ALA A 205 -12.84 -10.44 -5.80
N GLU A 206 -13.40 -11.65 -5.65
CA GLU A 206 -14.64 -12.07 -6.32
C GLU A 206 -15.86 -11.27 -5.84
N LEU A 207 -15.97 -11.02 -4.52
CA LEU A 207 -17.00 -10.14 -3.99
C LEU A 207 -16.85 -8.70 -4.49
N ALA A 208 -15.62 -8.21 -4.66
CA ALA A 208 -15.36 -6.90 -5.25
C ALA A 208 -15.87 -6.82 -6.70
N LEU A 209 -15.60 -7.84 -7.51
CA LEU A 209 -16.11 -7.92 -8.88
C LEU A 209 -17.65 -7.98 -8.90
N ALA A 210 -18.26 -8.75 -7.99
CA ALA A 210 -19.72 -8.80 -7.88
C ALA A 210 -20.30 -7.43 -7.49
N SER A 211 -19.63 -6.71 -6.59
CA SER A 211 -20.00 -5.33 -6.18
C SER A 211 -19.88 -4.36 -7.37
N ALA A 212 -18.80 -4.43 -8.15
CA ALA A 212 -18.61 -3.63 -9.35
C ALA A 212 -19.76 -3.80 -10.35
N ASN A 213 -20.24 -5.03 -10.52
CA ASN A 213 -21.36 -5.36 -11.41
C ASN A 213 -22.73 -4.84 -10.91
N LEU A 214 -22.87 -4.64 -9.59
CA LEU A 214 -24.11 -4.15 -8.97
C LEU A 214 -24.13 -2.63 -8.80
N ALA A 215 -23.02 -1.94 -9.06
CA ALA A 215 -22.91 -0.51 -8.86
C ALA A 215 -23.82 0.27 -9.83
N SER A 216 -24.52 1.28 -9.30
CA SER A 216 -25.30 2.23 -10.09
C SER A 216 -24.38 3.32 -10.62
N CYS A 217 -23.84 3.11 -11.82
CA CYS A 217 -22.91 4.02 -12.50
C CYS A 217 -23.00 3.82 -14.01
N ASP A 218 -22.38 4.73 -14.77
CA ASP A 218 -22.23 4.55 -16.22
C ASP A 218 -21.31 3.35 -16.56
N ASP A 219 -21.36 2.90 -17.79
CA ASP A 219 -20.64 1.70 -18.23
C ASP A 219 -19.12 1.92 -18.23
N ALA A 220 -18.64 3.14 -18.49
CA ALA A 220 -17.22 3.47 -18.46
C ALA A 220 -16.65 3.38 -17.04
N PHE A 221 -17.36 3.92 -16.06
CA PHE A 221 -16.95 3.80 -14.66
C PHE A 221 -17.07 2.37 -14.12
N ARG A 222 -18.12 1.64 -14.54
CA ARG A 222 -18.25 0.21 -14.23
C ARG A 222 -17.06 -0.59 -14.76
N ALA A 223 -16.61 -0.32 -15.98
CA ALA A 223 -15.43 -0.96 -16.55
C ALA A 223 -14.17 -0.69 -15.72
N LYS A 224 -13.97 0.54 -15.19
CA LYS A 224 -12.87 0.84 -14.25
C LYS A 224 -12.95 0.05 -12.94
N LEU A 225 -14.15 -0.08 -12.36
CA LEU A 225 -14.35 -0.89 -11.14
C LEU A 225 -14.05 -2.38 -11.40
N GLN A 226 -14.50 -2.90 -12.54
CA GLN A 226 -14.19 -4.28 -12.94
C GLN A 226 -12.68 -4.45 -13.18
N ALA A 227 -12.02 -3.48 -13.82
CA ALA A 227 -10.57 -3.49 -14.03
C ALA A 227 -9.82 -3.57 -12.69
N LEU A 228 -10.22 -2.77 -11.71
CA LEU A 228 -9.65 -2.82 -10.36
C LEU A 228 -9.82 -4.20 -9.73
N ALA A 229 -11.04 -4.74 -9.74
CA ALA A 229 -11.32 -6.06 -9.17
C ALA A 229 -10.48 -7.15 -9.86
N HIS A 230 -10.37 -7.13 -11.21
CA HIS A 230 -9.54 -8.08 -11.96
C HIS A 230 -8.04 -7.92 -11.66
N ALA A 231 -7.54 -6.70 -11.41
CA ALA A 231 -6.16 -6.50 -11.00
C ALA A 231 -5.87 -7.18 -9.64
N HIS A 232 -6.81 -7.10 -8.70
CA HIS A 232 -6.69 -7.82 -7.42
C HIS A 232 -6.83 -9.33 -7.56
N ILE A 233 -7.72 -9.83 -8.42
CA ILE A 233 -7.83 -11.25 -8.78
C ILE A 233 -6.49 -11.74 -9.35
N GLY A 234 -5.89 -11.01 -10.29
CA GLY A 234 -4.59 -11.33 -10.86
C GLY A 234 -3.47 -11.39 -9.82
N ASN A 235 -3.44 -10.42 -8.88
CA ASN A 235 -2.47 -10.44 -7.79
C ASN A 235 -2.66 -11.64 -6.85
N VAL A 236 -3.89 -12.07 -6.60
CA VAL A 236 -4.18 -13.29 -5.79
C VAL A 236 -3.71 -14.55 -6.52
N TRP A 237 -3.96 -14.70 -7.83
CA TRP A 237 -3.46 -15.82 -8.61
C TRP A 237 -1.94 -15.89 -8.61
N ARG A 238 -1.28 -14.72 -8.79
CA ARG A 238 0.18 -14.64 -8.66
C ARG A 238 0.67 -15.11 -7.27
N ALA A 239 0.01 -14.71 -6.19
CA ALA A 239 0.38 -15.13 -4.84
C ALA A 239 0.17 -16.64 -4.60
N ARG A 240 -0.78 -17.26 -5.32
CA ARG A 240 -1.02 -18.71 -5.32
C ARG A 240 -0.07 -19.48 -6.23
N GLY A 241 0.74 -18.80 -7.03
CA GLY A 241 1.69 -19.41 -7.97
C GLY A 241 1.10 -19.73 -9.36
N ASP A 242 -0.18 -19.48 -9.60
CA ASP A 242 -0.79 -19.63 -10.93
C ASP A 242 -0.53 -18.36 -11.76
N LEU A 243 0.63 -18.33 -12.40
CA LEU A 243 1.09 -17.16 -13.15
C LEU A 243 0.31 -16.97 -14.47
N GLN A 244 -0.25 -18.05 -15.05
CA GLN A 244 -1.06 -17.92 -16.24
C GLN A 244 -2.42 -17.30 -15.92
N ALA A 245 -3.12 -17.77 -14.90
CA ALA A 245 -4.36 -17.16 -14.45
C ALA A 245 -4.17 -15.71 -14.01
N ALA A 246 -3.00 -15.38 -13.41
CA ALA A 246 -2.64 -14.01 -13.08
C ALA A 246 -2.47 -13.14 -14.34
N GLU A 247 -1.82 -13.65 -15.40
CA GLU A 247 -1.63 -12.96 -16.67
C GLU A 247 -2.96 -12.66 -17.33
N ASP A 248 -3.84 -13.66 -17.40
CA ASP A 248 -5.17 -13.55 -18.04
C ASP A 248 -6.03 -12.48 -17.32
N ALA A 249 -6.04 -12.50 -15.97
CA ALA A 249 -6.78 -11.54 -15.18
C ALA A 249 -6.24 -10.10 -15.31
N LEU A 250 -4.92 -9.91 -15.35
CA LEU A 250 -4.29 -8.59 -15.50
C LEU A 250 -4.42 -8.04 -16.92
N THR A 251 -4.41 -8.91 -17.93
CA THR A 251 -4.68 -8.50 -19.32
C THR A 251 -6.12 -8.04 -19.47
N LEU A 252 -7.08 -8.74 -18.86
CA LEU A 252 -8.47 -8.30 -18.83
C LEU A 252 -8.64 -6.98 -18.06
N ALA A 253 -7.92 -6.79 -16.95
CA ALA A 253 -7.93 -5.54 -16.21
C ALA A 253 -7.48 -4.35 -17.07
N GLU A 254 -6.40 -4.48 -17.85
CA GLU A 254 -5.95 -3.44 -18.78
C GLU A 254 -6.98 -3.13 -19.86
N ALA A 255 -7.59 -4.15 -20.47
CA ALA A 255 -8.61 -3.97 -21.50
C ALA A 255 -9.86 -3.25 -20.97
N LEU A 256 -10.32 -3.62 -19.77
CA LEU A 256 -11.44 -2.96 -19.09
C LEU A 256 -11.11 -1.52 -18.71
N TRP A 257 -9.89 -1.26 -18.25
CA TRP A 257 -9.44 0.09 -17.94
C TRP A 257 -9.45 0.98 -19.18
N GLU A 258 -8.93 0.50 -20.31
CA GLU A 258 -8.94 1.25 -21.56
C GLU A 258 -10.37 1.53 -22.04
N THR A 259 -11.30 0.59 -21.85
CA THR A 259 -12.73 0.81 -22.11
C THR A 259 -13.32 1.93 -21.25
N GLY A 260 -12.86 2.04 -20.00
CA GLY A 260 -13.33 3.04 -19.03
C GLY A 260 -12.50 4.33 -18.97
N LYS A 261 -11.51 4.54 -19.85
CA LYS A 261 -10.55 5.66 -19.75
C LYS A 261 -11.18 7.05 -19.69
N ASP A 262 -12.29 7.23 -20.38
CA ASP A 262 -13.00 8.52 -20.47
C ASP A 262 -13.98 8.76 -19.30
N ALA A 263 -14.07 7.83 -18.34
CA ALA A 263 -14.90 8.04 -17.17
C ALA A 263 -14.30 9.15 -16.29
N GLU A 264 -15.09 10.20 -16.03
CA GLU A 264 -14.66 11.39 -15.25
C GLU A 264 -14.38 11.11 -13.76
N HIS A 265 -14.63 9.90 -13.29
CA HIS A 265 -14.55 9.56 -11.88
C HIS A 265 -13.15 9.13 -11.49
N GLY A 266 -12.34 10.01 -10.94
CA GLY A 266 -10.98 9.77 -10.41
C GLY A 266 -10.97 8.91 -9.14
N LEU A 267 -11.51 7.70 -9.20
CA LEU A 267 -11.64 6.83 -8.03
C LEU A 267 -10.52 5.83 -7.88
N VAL A 268 -9.91 5.41 -8.97
CA VAL A 268 -8.94 4.33 -8.94
C VAL A 268 -7.68 4.78 -9.63
N GLU A 269 -6.58 4.63 -8.92
CA GLU A 269 -5.28 4.86 -9.52
C GLU A 269 -5.02 3.78 -10.59
N GLU A 270 -4.97 4.16 -11.84
CA GLU A 270 -4.52 3.29 -12.95
C GLU A 270 -3.15 2.67 -12.63
N GLY A 271 -2.33 3.40 -11.92
CA GLY A 271 -1.05 2.93 -11.39
C GLY A 271 -1.14 1.60 -10.65
N LEU A 272 -2.27 1.28 -10.01
CA LEU A 272 -2.50 0.00 -9.33
C LEU A 272 -2.47 -1.21 -10.27
N ILE A 273 -2.99 -1.08 -11.49
CA ILE A 273 -2.96 -2.13 -12.51
C ILE A 273 -1.50 -2.39 -12.92
N PHE A 274 -0.74 -1.31 -13.19
CA PHE A 274 0.68 -1.42 -13.54
C PHE A 274 1.53 -1.94 -12.40
N LEU A 275 1.27 -1.54 -11.14
CA LEU A 275 1.96 -2.07 -9.97
C LEU A 275 1.69 -3.58 -9.79
N SER A 276 0.46 -4.03 -10.00
CA SER A 276 0.09 -5.46 -9.95
C SER A 276 0.76 -6.25 -11.07
N LYS A 277 0.79 -5.70 -12.28
CA LYS A 277 1.47 -6.31 -13.43
C LYS A 277 2.98 -6.33 -13.26
N ALA A 278 3.58 -5.26 -12.72
CA ALA A 278 4.99 -5.22 -12.33
C ALA A 278 5.33 -6.33 -11.33
N SER A 279 4.45 -6.55 -10.34
CA SER A 279 4.61 -7.64 -9.38
C SER A 279 4.56 -9.03 -10.04
N LEU A 280 3.73 -9.22 -11.06
CA LEU A 280 3.69 -10.44 -11.86
C LEU A 280 4.97 -10.59 -12.69
N ARG A 281 5.38 -9.58 -13.45
CA ARG A 281 6.62 -9.60 -14.25
C ARG A 281 7.85 -9.88 -13.39
N ARG A 282 7.93 -9.27 -12.20
CA ARG A 282 8.98 -9.56 -11.22
C ARG A 282 8.97 -11.04 -10.80
N THR A 283 7.80 -11.62 -10.55
CA THR A 283 7.68 -13.05 -10.22
C THR A 283 8.08 -13.95 -11.40
N GLN A 284 7.85 -13.50 -12.64
CA GLN A 284 8.28 -14.16 -13.87
C GLN A 284 9.74 -13.86 -14.25
N CYS A 285 10.47 -13.07 -13.43
CA CYS A 285 11.85 -12.66 -13.66
C CYS A 285 12.06 -11.79 -14.91
N ARG A 286 11.00 -11.14 -15.37
CA ARG A 286 11.01 -10.19 -16.49
C ARG A 286 11.33 -8.79 -15.96
N PHE A 287 12.58 -8.59 -15.52
CA PHE A 287 12.97 -7.42 -14.74
C PHE A 287 12.90 -6.10 -15.49
N ASP A 288 13.22 -6.10 -16.79
CA ASP A 288 13.16 -4.87 -17.59
C ASP A 288 11.72 -4.40 -17.78
N GLU A 289 10.80 -5.32 -18.07
CA GLU A 289 9.38 -5.00 -18.12
C GLU A 289 8.84 -4.57 -16.74
N THR A 290 9.36 -5.16 -15.66
CA THR A 290 9.02 -4.74 -14.31
C THR A 290 9.41 -3.27 -14.08
N ALA A 291 10.61 -2.86 -14.49
CA ALA A 291 11.09 -1.48 -14.37
C ALA A 291 10.19 -0.51 -15.15
N GLU A 292 9.87 -0.82 -16.41
CA GLU A 292 8.99 0.00 -17.27
C GLU A 292 7.59 0.17 -16.66
N LEU A 293 7.03 -0.91 -16.12
CA LEU A 293 5.72 -0.89 -15.47
C LEU A 293 5.73 -0.09 -14.16
N LEU A 294 6.81 -0.16 -13.38
CA LEU A 294 6.98 0.68 -12.19
C LEU A 294 7.13 2.15 -12.55
N ASP A 295 7.84 2.49 -13.63
CA ASP A 295 7.94 3.85 -14.14
C ASP A 295 6.57 4.39 -14.59
N ARG A 296 5.74 3.54 -15.20
CA ARG A 296 4.36 3.91 -15.54
C ARG A 296 3.51 4.13 -14.30
N ALA A 297 3.58 3.22 -13.32
CA ALA A 297 2.85 3.32 -12.06
C ALA A 297 3.23 4.60 -11.29
N GLU A 298 4.52 4.95 -11.28
CA GLU A 298 5.03 6.16 -10.61
C GLU A 298 4.51 7.45 -11.25
N ARG A 299 4.51 7.53 -12.59
CA ARG A 299 3.95 8.69 -13.32
C ARG A 299 2.46 8.90 -13.09
N MET A 300 1.74 7.87 -12.72
CA MET A 300 0.30 7.87 -12.46
C MET A 300 -0.06 7.94 -10.98
N ALA A 301 0.93 8.03 -10.11
CA ALA A 301 0.71 8.12 -8.67
C ALA A 301 0.01 9.44 -8.32
N ILE A 302 -1.18 9.34 -7.75
CA ILE A 302 -1.96 10.50 -7.30
C ILE A 302 -1.67 10.81 -5.83
N GLY A 303 -1.39 9.79 -5.02
CA GLY A 303 -1.20 9.92 -3.57
C GLY A 303 0.16 9.47 -3.05
N PRO A 304 0.64 10.05 -1.94
CA PRO A 304 1.94 9.70 -1.36
C PRO A 304 2.01 8.23 -0.95
N THR A 305 0.94 7.68 -0.41
CA THR A 305 0.87 6.26 0.03
C THR A 305 1.07 5.28 -1.14
N PHE A 306 0.49 5.58 -2.31
CA PHE A 306 0.70 4.75 -3.49
C PHE A 306 2.13 4.86 -4.02
N LEU A 307 2.69 6.08 -4.03
CA LEU A 307 4.08 6.31 -4.41
C LEU A 307 5.05 5.49 -3.53
N VAL A 308 4.82 5.43 -2.22
CA VAL A 308 5.59 4.55 -1.30
C VAL A 308 5.52 3.08 -1.74
N GLN A 309 4.35 2.57 -2.12
CA GLN A 309 4.20 1.19 -2.60
C GLN A 309 5.00 0.94 -3.88
N VAL A 310 5.01 1.91 -4.81
CA VAL A 310 5.82 1.85 -6.04
C VAL A 310 7.31 1.83 -5.70
N GLN A 311 7.79 2.73 -4.83
CA GLN A 311 9.20 2.80 -4.43
C GLN A 311 9.66 1.53 -3.71
N VAL A 312 8.86 0.97 -2.81
CA VAL A 312 9.18 -0.32 -2.17
C VAL A 312 9.21 -1.45 -3.20
N SER A 313 8.34 -1.43 -4.21
CA SER A 313 8.37 -2.43 -5.29
C SER A 313 9.61 -2.27 -6.17
N ARG A 314 10.11 -1.04 -6.37
CA ARG A 314 11.38 -0.75 -7.06
C ARG A 314 12.57 -1.27 -6.24
N ALA A 315 12.57 -1.06 -4.93
CA ALA A 315 13.61 -1.61 -4.05
C ALA A 315 13.64 -3.15 -4.09
N LYS A 316 12.47 -3.80 -4.13
CA LYS A 316 12.40 -5.27 -4.31
C LYS A 316 12.94 -5.74 -5.67
N LEU A 317 12.72 -4.97 -6.73
CA LEU A 317 13.30 -5.27 -8.04
C LEU A 317 14.83 -5.17 -8.01
N LEU A 318 15.36 -4.15 -7.33
CA LEU A 318 16.81 -3.96 -7.17
C LEU A 318 17.42 -5.07 -6.30
N ASP A 319 16.75 -5.47 -5.22
CA ASP A 319 17.14 -6.63 -4.39
C ASP A 319 17.21 -7.91 -5.23
N ASP A 320 16.18 -8.21 -6.02
CA ASP A 320 16.15 -9.39 -6.90
C ASP A 320 17.27 -9.36 -7.97
N ARG A 321 17.69 -8.17 -8.42
CA ARG A 321 18.84 -7.98 -9.32
C ARG A 321 20.20 -7.99 -8.61
N GLY A 322 20.22 -7.97 -7.27
CA GLY A 322 21.43 -7.93 -6.45
C GLY A 322 22.02 -6.54 -6.25
N TYR A 323 21.31 -5.48 -6.60
CA TYR A 323 21.68 -4.08 -6.37
C TYR A 323 21.22 -3.64 -4.98
N LEU A 324 21.82 -4.23 -3.94
CA LEU A 324 21.36 -4.08 -2.55
C LEU A 324 21.54 -2.67 -2.00
N GLU A 325 22.66 -1.99 -2.33
CA GLU A 325 22.92 -0.61 -1.92
C GLU A 325 21.88 0.36 -2.47
N GLU A 326 21.54 0.22 -3.74
CA GLU A 326 20.52 1.06 -4.38
C GLU A 326 19.13 0.79 -3.80
N ALA A 327 18.83 -0.48 -3.46
CA ALA A 327 17.59 -0.84 -2.79
C ALA A 327 17.51 -0.19 -1.41
N VAL A 328 18.60 -0.24 -0.63
CA VAL A 328 18.68 0.41 0.70
C VAL A 328 18.53 1.92 0.55
N ALA A 329 19.22 2.57 -0.39
CA ALA A 329 19.13 4.01 -0.60
C ALA A 329 17.70 4.50 -0.94
N ILE A 330 16.91 3.69 -1.67
CA ILE A 330 15.49 3.98 -1.91
C ILE A 330 14.69 3.84 -0.61
N LEU A 331 14.89 2.76 0.13
CA LEU A 331 14.11 2.47 1.34
C LEU A 331 14.40 3.46 2.48
N GLU A 332 15.65 3.92 2.62
CA GLU A 332 16.04 4.97 3.56
C GLU A 332 15.30 6.28 3.25
N ARG A 333 15.34 6.75 1.99
CA ARG A 333 14.60 7.96 1.57
C ARG A 333 13.09 7.83 1.80
N VAL A 334 12.52 6.67 1.50
CA VAL A 334 11.10 6.41 1.74
C VAL A 334 10.79 6.44 3.23
N SER A 335 11.63 5.83 4.07
CA SER A 335 11.42 5.80 5.52
C SER A 335 11.43 7.20 6.16
N GLU A 336 12.21 8.14 5.61
CA GLU A 336 12.25 9.54 6.05
C GLU A 336 11.00 10.33 5.61
N SER A 337 10.38 9.94 4.49
CA SER A 337 9.23 10.64 3.90
C SER A 337 7.87 10.15 4.42
N VAL A 338 7.81 8.95 5.00
CA VAL A 338 6.55 8.36 5.48
C VAL A 338 6.17 8.94 6.85
N SER A 339 4.94 9.45 6.95
CA SER A 339 4.41 9.97 8.22
C SER A 339 4.28 8.85 9.26
N PRO A 340 4.61 9.10 10.55
CA PRO A 340 4.34 8.17 11.64
C PRO A 340 2.86 7.80 11.81
N ASP A 341 1.95 8.64 11.29
CA ASP A 341 0.49 8.43 11.31
C ASP A 341 -0.02 7.61 10.12
N GLU A 342 0.87 7.19 9.22
CA GLU A 342 0.54 6.39 8.06
C GLU A 342 0.03 5.00 8.46
N ASP A 343 -0.65 4.30 7.53
CA ASP A 343 -1.09 2.91 7.78
C ASP A 343 0.09 2.04 8.26
N PRO A 344 -0.02 1.41 9.45
CA PRO A 344 1.04 0.58 10.01
C PRO A 344 1.57 -0.51 9.07
N ARG A 345 0.77 -0.92 8.07
CA ARG A 345 1.19 -1.90 7.05
C ARG A 345 2.18 -1.32 6.07
N ILE A 346 2.00 -0.06 5.67
CA ILE A 346 2.94 0.66 4.81
C ILE A 346 4.27 0.81 5.54
N LEU A 347 4.22 1.23 6.81
CA LEU A 347 5.40 1.36 7.65
C LEU A 347 6.10 0.01 7.84
N LEU A 348 5.35 -1.06 8.14
CA LEU A 348 5.92 -2.42 8.23
C LEU A 348 6.60 -2.84 6.92
N MET A 349 5.98 -2.55 5.78
CA MET A 349 6.53 -2.90 4.47
C MET A 349 7.88 -2.20 4.23
N VAL A 350 7.99 -0.92 4.56
CA VAL A 350 9.23 -0.14 4.42
C VAL A 350 10.31 -0.69 5.34
N TRP A 351 10.04 -0.73 6.65
CA TRP A 351 11.02 -1.12 7.67
C TRP A 351 11.48 -2.57 7.52
N GLN A 352 10.57 -3.49 7.18
CA GLN A 352 10.92 -4.90 6.98
C GLN A 352 11.85 -5.08 5.77
N ASN A 353 11.58 -4.42 4.63
CA ASN A 353 12.45 -4.53 3.46
C ASN A 353 13.80 -3.84 3.71
N LEU A 354 13.85 -2.72 4.41
CA LEU A 354 15.10 -2.05 4.77
C LEU A 354 15.96 -2.95 5.68
N THR A 355 15.38 -3.50 6.74
CA THR A 355 16.07 -4.41 7.66
C THR A 355 16.62 -5.66 6.93
N ASP A 356 15.83 -6.25 6.03
CA ASP A 356 16.26 -7.43 5.27
C ASP A 356 17.44 -7.10 4.32
N ASN A 357 17.36 -5.97 3.59
CA ASN A 357 18.44 -5.56 2.69
C ASN A 357 19.72 -5.18 3.44
N LEU A 358 19.63 -4.46 4.57
CA LEU A 358 20.78 -4.17 5.43
C LEU A 358 21.43 -5.45 5.95
N SER A 359 20.63 -6.46 6.33
CA SER A 359 21.17 -7.74 6.79
C SER A 359 21.89 -8.52 5.68
N LYS A 360 21.46 -8.39 4.41
CA LYS A 360 22.11 -8.98 3.25
C LYS A 360 23.42 -8.28 2.89
N LEU A 361 23.52 -6.98 3.20
CA LEU A 361 24.74 -6.17 3.07
C LEU A 361 25.71 -6.32 4.23
N GLU A 362 25.42 -7.21 5.18
CA GLU A 362 26.21 -7.41 6.41
C GLU A 362 26.28 -6.16 7.32
N ARG A 363 25.39 -5.17 7.12
CA ARG A 363 25.22 -3.99 7.98
C ARG A 363 24.38 -4.37 9.22
N PHE A 364 24.84 -5.38 9.97
CA PHE A 364 24.07 -6.06 11.01
C PHE A 364 23.67 -5.15 12.17
N SER A 365 24.54 -4.24 12.58
CA SER A 365 24.25 -3.30 13.68
C SER A 365 23.13 -2.34 13.33
N GLU A 366 23.09 -1.86 12.09
CA GLU A 366 22.03 -0.98 11.59
C GLU A 366 20.71 -1.76 11.45
N ALA A 367 20.76 -2.95 10.86
CA ALA A 367 19.61 -3.83 10.75
C ALA A 367 19.00 -4.17 12.13
N ALA A 368 19.85 -4.45 13.13
CA ALA A 368 19.41 -4.70 14.50
C ALA A 368 18.70 -3.50 15.14
N GLY A 369 19.17 -2.28 14.85
CA GLY A 369 18.55 -1.05 15.33
C GLY A 369 17.12 -0.85 14.84
N LEU A 370 16.75 -1.44 13.69
CA LEU A 370 15.41 -1.33 13.11
C LEU A 370 14.42 -2.40 13.60
N LEU A 371 14.89 -3.51 14.17
CA LEU A 371 14.04 -4.62 14.62
C LEU A 371 12.92 -4.20 15.60
N PRO A 372 13.12 -3.29 16.57
CA PRO A 372 12.05 -2.83 17.45
C PRO A 372 10.89 -2.21 16.67
N GLU A 373 11.18 -1.39 15.65
CA GLU A 373 10.15 -0.77 14.79
C GLU A 373 9.41 -1.82 13.96
N VAL A 374 10.12 -2.75 13.34
CA VAL A 374 9.51 -3.85 12.58
C VAL A 374 8.57 -4.65 13.46
N ARG A 375 8.97 -5.00 14.68
CA ARG A 375 8.13 -5.73 15.64
C ARG A 375 6.91 -4.93 16.07
N ARG A 376 7.05 -3.63 16.32
CA ARG A 376 5.95 -2.72 16.68
C ARG A 376 4.89 -2.69 15.59
N TYR A 377 5.26 -2.47 14.33
CA TYR A 377 4.32 -2.43 13.21
C TYR A 377 3.76 -3.80 12.87
N TRP A 378 4.54 -4.86 13.05
CA TRP A 378 4.05 -6.22 12.89
C TRP A 378 2.92 -6.55 13.89
N GLN A 379 3.08 -6.17 15.16
CA GLN A 379 2.05 -6.32 16.19
C GLN A 379 0.78 -5.51 15.86
N ALA A 380 0.94 -4.28 15.41
CA ALA A 380 -0.17 -3.40 15.04
C ALA A 380 -0.98 -3.93 13.83
N THR A 381 -0.32 -4.61 12.89
CA THR A 381 -0.98 -5.11 11.66
C THR A 381 -1.63 -6.47 11.82
N GLY A 382 -1.27 -7.25 12.83
CA GLY A 382 -1.66 -8.65 12.95
C GLY A 382 -1.19 -9.50 11.76
N SER A 383 -0.03 -9.16 11.17
CA SER A 383 0.52 -9.80 9.98
C SER A 383 0.67 -11.30 10.17
N GLY A 384 0.36 -12.09 9.12
CA GLY A 384 0.21 -13.53 9.19
C GLY A 384 1.50 -14.30 9.52
N ALA A 385 1.35 -15.57 9.87
CA ALA A 385 2.41 -16.47 10.32
C ALA A 385 3.61 -16.55 9.36
N LEU A 386 3.41 -16.46 8.04
CA LEU A 386 4.51 -16.52 7.08
C LEU A 386 5.43 -15.29 7.16
N ASN A 387 4.87 -14.10 7.40
CA ASN A 387 5.67 -12.89 7.57
C ASN A 387 6.51 -12.95 8.85
N LEU A 388 5.98 -13.59 9.90
CA LEU A 388 6.76 -13.85 11.12
C LEU A 388 7.94 -14.80 10.85
N VAL A 389 7.73 -15.86 10.07
CA VAL A 389 8.81 -16.78 9.67
C VAL A 389 9.92 -16.05 8.91
N ARG A 390 9.54 -15.15 7.97
CA ARG A 390 10.51 -14.33 7.24
C ARG A 390 11.24 -13.33 8.14
N LEU A 391 10.53 -12.71 9.08
CA LEU A 391 11.16 -11.83 10.07
C LEU A 391 12.16 -12.61 10.92
N SER A 392 11.78 -13.80 11.40
CA SER A 392 12.70 -14.67 12.16
C SER A 392 13.92 -15.07 11.35
N TRP A 393 13.78 -15.26 10.03
CA TRP A 393 14.91 -15.52 9.15
C TRP A 393 15.89 -14.34 9.12
N THR A 394 15.38 -13.11 8.94
CA THR A 394 16.20 -11.89 8.98
C THR A 394 16.85 -11.69 10.35
N GLU A 395 16.11 -11.91 11.44
CA GLU A 395 16.63 -11.83 12.83
C GLU A 395 17.77 -12.83 13.06
N ALA A 396 17.62 -14.06 12.58
CA ALA A 396 18.66 -15.09 12.70
C ALA A 396 19.96 -14.68 12.00
N ARG A 397 19.86 -14.10 10.80
CA ARG A 397 21.02 -13.59 10.04
C ARG A 397 21.71 -12.46 10.78
N ILE A 398 20.93 -11.53 11.34
CA ILE A 398 21.44 -10.41 12.14
C ILE A 398 22.17 -10.93 13.39
N LEU A 399 21.57 -11.85 14.14
CA LEU A 399 22.17 -12.43 15.34
C LEU A 399 23.51 -13.14 15.03
N ALA A 400 23.52 -13.96 13.99
CA ALA A 400 24.76 -14.65 13.58
C ALA A 400 25.85 -13.64 13.18
N GLY A 401 25.49 -12.58 12.44
CA GLY A 401 26.42 -11.51 12.04
C GLY A 401 26.93 -10.65 13.19
N LEU A 402 26.18 -10.55 14.29
CA LEU A 402 26.60 -9.87 15.53
C LEU A 402 27.38 -10.78 16.49
N GLY A 403 27.64 -12.05 16.10
CA GLY A 403 28.42 -12.98 16.90
C GLY A 403 27.60 -13.96 17.75
N SER A 404 26.27 -13.84 17.79
CA SER A 404 25.38 -14.83 18.45
C SER A 404 25.07 -16.00 17.49
N VAL A 405 26.12 -16.67 17.02
CA VAL A 405 26.05 -17.66 15.93
C VAL A 405 25.12 -18.82 16.27
N GLU A 406 25.28 -19.44 17.46
CA GLU A 406 24.46 -20.61 17.85
C GLU A 406 22.96 -20.26 17.93
N GLU A 407 22.61 -19.10 18.50
CA GLU A 407 21.22 -18.63 18.57
C GLU A 407 20.65 -18.39 17.15
N GLY A 408 21.45 -17.79 16.25
CA GLY A 408 21.10 -17.63 14.85
C GLY A 408 20.85 -18.96 14.14
N LEU A 409 21.72 -19.96 14.36
CA LEU A 409 21.58 -21.30 13.80
C LEU A 409 20.32 -22.03 14.28
N GLU A 410 19.98 -21.93 15.57
CA GLU A 410 18.75 -22.49 16.12
C GLU A 410 17.48 -21.88 15.47
N ILE A 411 17.48 -20.56 15.27
CA ILE A 411 16.38 -19.89 14.61
C ILE A 411 16.30 -20.31 13.13
N LEU A 412 17.42 -20.35 12.40
CA LEU A 412 17.45 -20.81 11.00
C LEU A 412 16.93 -22.24 10.86
N ALA A 413 17.29 -23.14 11.79
CA ALA A 413 16.79 -24.50 11.78
C ALA A 413 15.26 -24.58 11.94
N ARG A 414 14.68 -23.75 12.82
CA ARG A 414 13.22 -23.62 12.97
C ARG A 414 12.57 -23.04 11.72
N VAL A 415 13.12 -21.97 11.17
CA VAL A 415 12.63 -21.32 9.93
C VAL A 415 12.63 -22.32 8.76
N ARG A 416 13.68 -23.12 8.62
CA ARG A 416 13.75 -24.21 7.62
C ARG A 416 12.59 -25.19 7.77
N GLY A 417 12.30 -25.63 9.01
CA GLY A 417 11.17 -26.50 9.32
C GLY A 417 9.83 -25.90 8.92
N GLU A 418 9.63 -24.60 9.19
CA GLU A 418 8.43 -23.86 8.86
C GLU A 418 8.21 -23.73 7.34
N PHE A 419 9.27 -23.46 6.55
CA PHE A 419 9.17 -23.44 5.09
C PHE A 419 8.94 -24.85 4.51
N SER A 420 9.56 -25.88 5.08
CA SER A 420 9.33 -27.28 4.69
C SER A 420 7.86 -27.67 4.91
N ALA A 421 7.30 -27.38 6.07
CA ALA A 421 5.90 -27.66 6.40
C ALA A 421 4.89 -26.96 5.46
N ARG A 422 5.28 -25.83 4.86
CA ARG A 422 4.48 -25.06 3.90
C ARG A 422 4.78 -25.38 2.43
N SER A 423 5.59 -26.39 2.17
CA SER A 423 6.03 -26.79 0.81
C SER A 423 6.71 -25.64 0.02
N MET A 424 7.40 -24.73 0.72
CA MET A 424 8.13 -23.61 0.12
C MET A 424 9.58 -24.01 -0.16
N ALA A 425 9.80 -24.81 -1.21
CA ALA A 425 11.09 -25.44 -1.48
C ALA A 425 12.25 -24.47 -1.66
N TYR A 426 12.05 -23.37 -2.40
CA TYR A 426 13.11 -22.40 -2.62
C TYR A 426 13.54 -21.70 -1.33
N ASP A 427 12.59 -21.20 -0.55
CA ASP A 427 12.89 -20.52 0.72
C ASP A 427 13.55 -21.51 1.70
N MET A 428 13.07 -22.77 1.77
CA MET A 428 13.67 -23.83 2.57
C MET A 428 15.12 -24.13 2.14
N ALA A 429 15.41 -24.16 0.84
CA ALA A 429 16.76 -24.41 0.34
C ALA A 429 17.70 -23.25 0.62
N LEU A 430 17.26 -22.00 0.45
CA LEU A 430 18.08 -20.83 0.76
C LEU A 430 18.48 -20.82 2.24
N VAL A 431 17.52 -21.08 3.15
CA VAL A 431 17.82 -21.20 4.59
C VAL A 431 18.75 -22.37 4.87
N SER A 432 18.56 -23.50 4.18
CA SER A 432 19.43 -24.68 4.32
C SER A 432 20.87 -24.38 3.90
N LEU A 433 21.07 -23.58 2.85
CA LEU A 433 22.40 -23.17 2.41
C LEU A 433 23.03 -22.14 3.35
N GLU A 434 22.26 -21.23 3.92
CA GLU A 434 22.76 -20.32 4.96
C GLU A 434 23.25 -21.14 6.19
N LEU A 435 22.50 -22.15 6.61
CA LEU A 435 22.94 -23.08 7.63
C LEU A 435 24.22 -23.83 7.23
N ALA A 436 24.29 -24.32 5.98
CA ALA A 436 25.48 -25.05 5.50
C ALA A 436 26.72 -24.14 5.42
N VAL A 437 26.58 -22.87 5.05
CA VAL A 437 27.66 -21.87 5.09
C VAL A 437 28.21 -21.72 6.51
N ALA A 438 27.31 -21.54 7.49
CA ALA A 438 27.71 -21.37 8.87
C ALA A 438 28.36 -22.65 9.46
N TYR A 439 27.77 -23.80 9.20
CA TYR A 439 28.38 -25.08 9.65
C TYR A 439 29.73 -25.39 9.01
N ALA A 440 29.90 -25.06 7.71
CA ALA A 440 31.19 -25.19 7.04
C ALA A 440 32.25 -24.23 7.63
N ALA A 441 31.87 -23.03 8.01
CA ALA A 441 32.75 -22.07 8.67
C ALA A 441 33.24 -22.58 10.05
N GLU A 442 32.43 -23.40 10.75
CA GLU A 442 32.74 -24.00 12.04
C GLU A 442 33.38 -25.40 11.90
N GLY A 443 33.61 -25.90 10.66
CA GLY A 443 34.15 -27.26 10.43
C GLY A 443 33.17 -28.39 10.79
N ARG A 444 31.86 -28.11 10.83
CA ARG A 444 30.80 -29.08 11.20
C ARG A 444 30.30 -29.85 9.96
N ASP A 445 31.20 -30.59 9.30
CA ASP A 445 30.94 -31.26 8.01
C ASP A 445 29.79 -32.27 8.06
N ASP A 446 29.57 -32.94 9.19
CA ASP A 446 28.44 -33.86 9.34
C ASP A 446 27.09 -33.14 9.21
N GLN A 447 26.97 -31.94 9.73
CA GLN A 447 25.76 -31.13 9.60
C GLN A 447 25.54 -30.68 8.15
N VAL A 448 26.62 -30.31 7.44
CA VAL A 448 26.58 -29.98 6.02
C VAL A 448 26.09 -31.16 5.18
N LYS A 449 26.57 -32.37 5.46
CA LYS A 449 26.12 -33.62 4.80
C LYS A 449 24.63 -33.88 5.02
N VAL A 450 24.15 -33.72 6.25
CA VAL A 450 22.73 -33.90 6.60
C VAL A 450 21.85 -32.92 5.80
N ILE A 451 22.25 -31.64 5.76
CA ILE A 451 21.52 -30.61 5.00
C ILE A 451 21.50 -30.97 3.51
N ALA A 452 22.64 -31.27 2.93
CA ALA A 452 22.79 -31.57 1.50
C ALA A 452 21.94 -32.78 1.07
N ARG A 453 21.84 -33.83 1.90
CA ARG A 453 20.98 -34.98 1.63
C ARG A 453 19.49 -34.65 1.65
N HIS A 454 19.05 -33.80 2.55
CA HIS A 454 17.63 -33.42 2.67
C HIS A 454 17.14 -32.48 1.56
N MET A 455 18.03 -31.68 0.97
CA MET A 455 17.62 -30.73 -0.07
C MET A 455 17.25 -31.40 -1.40
N ALA A 456 18.05 -32.36 -1.87
CA ALA A 456 17.90 -32.94 -3.20
C ALA A 456 16.51 -33.56 -3.48
N PRO A 457 15.91 -34.37 -2.57
CA PRO A 457 14.58 -34.95 -2.81
C PRO A 457 13.44 -33.93 -2.92
N ILE A 458 13.55 -32.84 -2.18
CA ILE A 458 12.48 -31.80 -2.15
C ILE A 458 12.42 -31.09 -3.49
N PHE A 459 13.55 -30.79 -4.10
CA PHE A 459 13.62 -30.18 -5.41
C PHE A 459 13.19 -31.10 -6.54
N GLN A 460 13.45 -32.40 -6.42
CA GLN A 460 12.95 -33.39 -7.38
C GLN A 460 11.43 -33.49 -7.39
N ALA A 461 10.80 -33.32 -6.23
CA ALA A 461 9.35 -33.42 -6.08
C ALA A 461 8.57 -32.16 -6.57
N GLN A 462 9.25 -31.03 -6.84
CA GLN A 462 8.61 -29.73 -7.10
C GLN A 462 8.93 -29.14 -8.49
N GLU A 463 9.32 -29.95 -9.46
CA GLU A 463 9.58 -29.53 -10.86
C GLU A 463 10.51 -28.30 -11.00
N VAL A 464 11.52 -28.22 -10.15
CA VAL A 464 12.50 -27.13 -10.18
C VAL A 464 13.42 -27.27 -11.40
N HIS A 465 13.90 -26.16 -11.94
CA HIS A 465 14.77 -26.14 -13.12
C HIS A 465 15.96 -27.11 -13.03
N ARG A 466 16.26 -27.77 -14.15
CA ARG A 466 17.29 -28.80 -14.27
C ARG A 466 18.67 -28.34 -13.78
N GLU A 467 19.02 -27.09 -14.01
CA GLU A 467 20.29 -26.46 -13.63
C GLU A 467 20.43 -26.34 -12.11
N VAL A 468 19.35 -26.01 -11.41
CA VAL A 468 19.31 -25.93 -9.94
C VAL A 468 19.48 -27.33 -9.34
N LEU A 469 18.79 -28.34 -9.90
CA LEU A 469 18.96 -29.73 -9.48
C LEU A 469 20.40 -30.25 -9.68
N ALA A 470 21.03 -29.89 -10.81
CA ALA A 470 22.42 -30.22 -11.08
C ALA A 470 23.35 -29.59 -10.04
N THR A 471 23.17 -28.31 -9.72
CA THR A 471 24.00 -27.60 -8.72
C THR A 471 23.84 -28.19 -7.32
N LEU A 472 22.62 -28.50 -6.90
CA LEU A 472 22.36 -29.14 -5.61
C LEU A 472 22.91 -30.58 -5.55
N THR A 473 22.94 -31.27 -6.68
CA THR A 473 23.57 -32.57 -6.78
C THR A 473 25.10 -32.49 -6.62
N LEU A 474 25.73 -31.47 -7.23
CA LEU A 474 27.15 -31.16 -7.03
C LEU A 474 27.45 -30.79 -5.58
N PHE A 475 26.63 -29.98 -4.97
CA PHE A 475 26.75 -29.61 -3.55
C PHE A 475 26.68 -30.85 -2.66
N ARG A 476 25.71 -31.75 -2.89
CA ARG A 476 25.57 -33.00 -2.15
C ARG A 476 26.81 -33.89 -2.32
N GLN A 477 27.30 -34.08 -3.56
CA GLN A 477 28.50 -34.89 -3.81
C GLN A 477 29.74 -34.31 -3.13
N ALA A 478 29.89 -32.97 -3.11
CA ALA A 478 30.99 -32.33 -2.39
C ALA A 478 30.86 -32.54 -0.88
N ALA A 479 29.65 -32.41 -0.31
CA ALA A 479 29.39 -32.66 1.10
C ALA A 479 29.69 -34.10 1.52
N GLU A 480 29.30 -35.09 0.70
CA GLU A 480 29.59 -36.51 0.94
C GLU A 480 31.11 -36.82 0.93
N ARG A 481 31.88 -36.02 0.20
CA ARG A 481 33.36 -36.15 0.13
C ARG A 481 34.10 -35.25 1.12
N GLU A 482 33.39 -34.57 2.02
CA GLU A 482 33.96 -33.61 2.97
C GLU A 482 34.77 -32.47 2.29
N ARG A 483 34.33 -32.04 1.11
CA ARG A 483 34.98 -31.02 0.28
C ARG A 483 34.16 -29.73 0.14
N VAL A 484 33.22 -29.52 1.04
CA VAL A 484 32.45 -28.26 1.06
C VAL A 484 33.24 -27.24 1.84
N THR A 485 33.77 -26.24 1.13
CA THR A 485 34.33 -25.07 1.75
C THR A 485 33.24 -24.04 1.98
N THR A 486 33.44 -23.10 2.91
CA THR A 486 32.54 -21.96 3.14
C THR A 486 32.34 -21.17 1.84
N ALA A 487 33.42 -20.95 1.07
CA ALA A 487 33.36 -20.26 -0.23
C ALA A 487 32.46 -20.99 -1.24
N PHE A 488 32.60 -22.34 -1.34
CA PHE A 488 31.74 -23.11 -2.24
C PHE A 488 30.27 -23.10 -1.83
N ALA A 489 29.98 -23.23 -0.53
CA ALA A 489 28.62 -23.11 -0.02
C ALA A 489 28.00 -21.72 -0.31
N GLN A 490 28.80 -20.65 -0.16
CA GLN A 490 28.41 -19.28 -0.49
C GLN A 490 28.17 -19.09 -1.99
N ASP A 491 28.99 -19.69 -2.86
CA ASP A 491 28.80 -19.64 -4.31
C ASP A 491 27.49 -20.33 -4.73
N VAL A 492 27.18 -21.49 -4.12
CA VAL A 492 25.91 -22.19 -4.36
C VAL A 492 24.72 -21.39 -3.83
N LEU A 493 24.83 -20.77 -2.67
CA LEU A 493 23.79 -19.89 -2.11
C LEU A 493 23.53 -18.68 -3.03
N THR A 494 24.60 -18.04 -3.48
CA THR A 494 24.53 -16.89 -4.40
C THR A 494 23.91 -17.30 -5.75
N TYR A 495 24.31 -18.46 -6.28
CA TYR A 495 23.72 -19.02 -7.49
C TYR A 495 22.22 -19.27 -7.33
N LEU A 496 21.78 -19.92 -6.24
CA LEU A 496 20.36 -20.21 -6.02
C LEU A 496 19.51 -18.95 -5.89
N ARG A 497 20.02 -17.90 -5.24
CA ARG A 497 19.36 -16.61 -5.18
C ARG A 497 19.11 -16.03 -6.58
N LYS A 498 20.08 -16.15 -7.50
CA LYS A 498 19.96 -15.71 -8.89
C LYS A 498 19.11 -16.67 -9.72
N ALA A 499 19.33 -17.97 -9.62
CA ALA A 499 18.63 -18.99 -10.39
C ALA A 499 17.13 -19.05 -10.10
N ARG A 500 16.70 -18.60 -8.91
CA ARG A 500 15.28 -18.37 -8.61
C ARG A 500 14.62 -17.44 -9.62
N HIS A 501 15.40 -16.50 -10.15
CA HIS A 501 14.95 -15.39 -10.99
C HIS A 501 15.40 -15.51 -12.45
N GLU A 502 16.35 -16.38 -12.75
CA GLU A 502 16.92 -16.60 -14.08
C GLU A 502 16.84 -18.08 -14.47
N PRO A 503 15.68 -18.54 -14.97
CA PRO A 503 15.55 -19.90 -15.47
C PRO A 503 16.57 -20.17 -16.60
N GLY A 504 17.44 -21.16 -16.42
CA GLY A 504 18.50 -21.46 -17.38
C GLY A 504 19.88 -20.92 -17.00
N LEU A 505 20.01 -20.13 -15.93
CA LEU A 505 21.31 -19.74 -15.37
C LEU A 505 22.10 -21.00 -15.04
N ARG A 506 23.37 -21.07 -15.49
CA ARG A 506 24.27 -22.19 -15.18
C ARG A 506 25.18 -21.83 -14.00
N PHE A 507 25.43 -22.80 -13.15
CA PHE A 507 26.35 -22.63 -12.05
C PHE A 507 27.79 -22.62 -12.57
N GLU A 508 28.54 -21.56 -12.29
CA GLU A 508 29.96 -21.43 -12.58
C GLU A 508 30.72 -21.32 -11.26
N ARG A 509 31.62 -22.25 -11.02
CA ARG A 509 32.51 -22.25 -9.84
C ARG A 509 33.61 -21.20 -10.03
N ARG A 510 33.92 -20.41 -9.02
CA ARG A 510 35.03 -19.44 -9.08
C ARG A 510 36.36 -20.15 -9.36
N ALA A 511 37.18 -19.55 -10.23
CA ALA A 511 38.41 -20.18 -10.76
C ALA A 511 39.51 -20.42 -9.72
N SER A 512 39.43 -19.85 -8.51
CA SER A 512 40.48 -19.96 -7.47
C SER A 512 40.66 -21.37 -6.84
N GLU A 513 39.69 -22.27 -7.02
CA GLU A 513 39.76 -23.63 -6.44
C GLU A 513 40.06 -24.74 -7.48
N LYS A 514 40.29 -24.39 -8.74
CA LYS A 514 40.63 -25.38 -9.77
C LYS A 514 42.03 -26.03 -9.60
N GLN A 515 42.91 -25.38 -8.84
CA GLN A 515 44.30 -25.87 -8.73
C GLN A 515 44.54 -26.97 -7.72
N ASP A 516 43.67 -27.18 -6.73
CA ASP A 516 43.88 -28.20 -5.69
C ASP A 516 43.26 -29.59 -6.00
N SER A 517 42.49 -29.72 -7.08
CA SER A 517 41.82 -30.98 -7.45
C SER A 517 42.55 -31.81 -8.52
N GLU A 518 43.66 -31.35 -9.09
CA GLU A 518 44.44 -32.03 -10.14
C GLU A 518 45.88 -32.39 -9.71
N GLN A 519 46.14 -32.74 -8.46
CA GLN A 519 47.36 -33.46 -8.17
C GLN A 519 47.14 -34.97 -8.43
N PRO A 520 47.77 -35.56 -9.43
CA PRO A 520 47.73 -37.00 -9.63
C PRO A 520 48.45 -37.67 -8.45
N ALA A 521 47.83 -38.73 -7.92
CA ALA A 521 48.46 -39.60 -6.96
C ALA A 521 49.83 -40.04 -7.51
N GLY A 522 50.89 -39.60 -6.87
CA GLY A 522 52.24 -39.98 -7.22
C GLY A 522 52.37 -41.49 -7.13
N THR A 523 52.69 -42.11 -8.24
CA THR A 523 53.21 -43.46 -8.31
C THR A 523 54.55 -43.47 -7.57
N SER A 524 54.57 -44.09 -6.40
CA SER A 524 55.82 -44.53 -5.77
C SER A 524 56.11 -45.96 -6.26
N ASP A 525 56.87 -45.99 -7.34
CA ASP A 525 57.75 -47.18 -7.59
C ASP A 525 59.02 -46.91 -6.80
N GLU A 526 59.25 -47.70 -5.77
CA GLU A 526 60.45 -48.47 -5.42
C GLU A 526 60.30 -49.15 -4.06
#